data_7ccb46d7210ab3946321086673530647
#
_entry.id   7ccb46d7210ab3946321086673530647
#
_cell.length_a   1.000
_cell.length_b   1.000
_cell.length_c   1.000
_cell.angle_alpha   90.00
_cell.angle_beta   90.00
_cell.angle_gamma   90.00
#
_symmetry.space_group_name_H-M   'P 1'
#
loop_
_entity.id
_entity.type
_entity.pdbx_description
1 polymer ?
#
loop_
_entity_poly.entity_id
_entity_poly.type
_entity_poly.pdbx_seq_one_letter_code
_entity_poly.pdbx_strand_id
1 'polypeptide(L)'
;MTQQRPLSHVMVVEDDRDTREVVKLILEMEGMGVTEAADGFEALDRLHKLRELDPHRPCAIVLDIMMPRCSGAEFRKRQLDDPLIADVPIIVLSAIADQLRTDDLHAFARVAKPFDPDQLIKVVRRACDESVES
;
A
#
# COMPACT_ATOMS: atom_id res chain seq x y z
N MET A 1 -17.22 12.58 24.92
CA MET A 1 -16.95 12.87 23.63
C MET A 1 -15.85 12.07 23.00
N THR A 2 -16.11 11.71 21.91
CA THR A 2 -15.22 10.80 21.24
C THR A 2 -14.01 11.47 20.69
N GLN A 3 -12.88 10.92 21.02
CA GLN A 3 -11.66 11.35 20.46
C GLN A 3 -11.66 10.98 18.99
N GLN A 4 -11.58 11.94 18.16
CA GLN A 4 -11.57 11.69 16.74
C GLN A 4 -10.15 11.44 16.28
N ARG A 5 -9.81 10.20 16.10
CA ARG A 5 -8.56 9.89 15.45
C ARG A 5 -8.74 10.09 13.95
N PRO A 6 -7.75 10.65 13.27
CA PRO A 6 -7.78 10.63 11.82
C PRO A 6 -7.89 9.17 11.37
N LEU A 7 -8.75 8.90 10.42
CA LEU A 7 -8.84 7.56 9.85
C LEU A 7 -7.50 7.20 9.22
N SER A 8 -7.06 5.97 9.44
CA SER A 8 -5.90 5.47 8.71
C SER A 8 -6.21 5.50 7.24
N HIS A 9 -5.27 5.96 6.44
CA HIS A 9 -5.45 6.07 5.00
C HIS A 9 -4.43 5.19 4.30
N VAL A 10 -4.89 4.34 3.41
CA VAL A 10 -4.06 3.34 2.73
C VAL A 10 -4.18 3.52 1.23
N MET A 11 -3.08 3.38 0.52
CA MET A 11 -3.12 3.36 -0.93
C MET A 11 -3.11 1.92 -1.41
N VAL A 12 -3.99 1.60 -2.36
CA VAL A 12 -4.04 0.27 -2.97
C VAL A 12 -3.65 0.40 -4.44
N VAL A 13 -2.59 -0.30 -4.82
CA VAL A 13 -2.06 -0.27 -6.18
C VAL A 13 -2.23 -1.65 -6.79
N GLU A 14 -3.13 -1.78 -7.73
CA GLU A 14 -3.50 -3.05 -8.34
C GLU A 14 -4.12 -2.78 -9.70
N ASP A 15 -3.61 -3.40 -10.75
CA ASP A 15 -4.13 -3.19 -12.09
C ASP A 15 -5.44 -3.93 -12.36
N ASP A 16 -5.67 -5.06 -11.68
CA ASP A 16 -6.93 -5.79 -11.82
C ASP A 16 -8.02 -5.10 -11.01
N ARG A 17 -9.03 -4.61 -11.71
CA ARG A 17 -10.08 -3.82 -11.09
C ARG A 17 -10.83 -4.59 -10.01
N ASP A 18 -11.15 -5.86 -10.28
CA ASP A 18 -11.94 -6.64 -9.34
C ASP A 18 -11.15 -6.91 -8.05
N THR A 19 -9.88 -7.26 -8.19
CA THR A 19 -9.01 -7.46 -7.03
C THR A 19 -8.85 -6.17 -6.24
N ARG A 20 -8.67 -5.06 -6.96
CA ARG A 20 -8.52 -3.75 -6.31
C ARG A 20 -9.77 -3.39 -5.51
N GLU A 21 -10.96 -3.65 -6.07
CA GLU A 21 -12.21 -3.37 -5.37
C GLU A 21 -12.38 -4.25 -4.13
N VAL A 22 -11.98 -5.50 -4.20
CA VAL A 22 -12.06 -6.41 -3.05
C VAL A 22 -11.16 -5.91 -1.92
N VAL A 23 -9.91 -5.57 -2.24
CA VAL A 23 -8.97 -5.08 -1.24
C VAL A 23 -9.49 -3.77 -0.62
N LYS A 24 -9.97 -2.88 -1.47
CA LYS A 24 -10.52 -1.61 -0.99
C LYS A 24 -11.69 -1.85 -0.03
N LEU A 25 -12.61 -2.73 -0.39
CA LEU A 25 -13.76 -3.02 0.44
C LEU A 25 -13.36 -3.59 1.80
N ILE A 26 -12.41 -4.53 1.80
CA ILE A 26 -11.91 -5.11 3.05
C ILE A 26 -11.39 -4.03 3.98
N LEU A 27 -10.58 -3.12 3.46
CA LEU A 27 -9.98 -2.06 4.26
C LEU A 27 -11.02 -1.03 4.72
N GLU A 28 -11.94 -0.68 3.84
CA GLU A 28 -12.99 0.27 4.19
C GLU A 28 -13.93 -0.26 5.28
N MET A 29 -14.18 -1.55 5.26
CA MET A 29 -15.01 -2.17 6.30
C MET A 29 -14.35 -2.10 7.68
N GLU A 30 -13.04 -1.89 7.71
CA GLU A 30 -12.31 -1.70 8.96
C GLU A 30 -12.13 -0.24 9.33
N GLY A 31 -12.82 0.66 8.63
CA GLY A 31 -12.78 2.08 8.93
C GLY A 31 -11.62 2.83 8.33
N MET A 32 -10.89 2.23 7.39
CA MET A 32 -9.77 2.89 6.75
C MET A 32 -10.22 3.63 5.49
N GLY A 33 -9.59 4.79 5.23
CA GLY A 33 -9.75 5.46 3.94
C GLY A 33 -8.85 4.81 2.91
N VAL A 34 -9.27 4.78 1.65
CA VAL A 34 -8.50 4.14 0.60
C VAL A 34 -8.37 5.05 -0.61
N THR A 35 -7.16 5.18 -1.11
CA THR A 35 -6.89 5.79 -2.41
C THR A 35 -6.43 4.68 -3.34
N GLU A 36 -7.04 4.61 -4.51
CA GLU A 36 -6.73 3.57 -5.48
C GLU A 36 -5.79 4.07 -6.56
N ALA A 37 -4.99 3.17 -7.10
CA ALA A 37 -4.21 3.42 -8.30
C ALA A 37 -4.17 2.15 -9.11
N ALA A 38 -4.29 2.29 -10.44
CA ALA A 38 -4.35 1.15 -11.34
C ALA A 38 -2.97 0.72 -11.84
N ASP A 39 -1.97 1.56 -11.68
CA ASP A 39 -0.60 1.22 -12.03
C ASP A 39 0.37 2.03 -11.20
N GLY A 40 1.66 1.70 -11.31
CA GLY A 40 2.68 2.32 -10.49
C GLY A 40 2.88 3.80 -10.77
N PHE A 41 2.72 4.24 -12.01
CA PHE A 41 2.89 5.66 -12.34
C PHE A 41 1.78 6.50 -11.74
N GLU A 42 0.54 6.02 -11.84
CA GLU A 42 -0.59 6.68 -11.20
C GLU A 42 -0.41 6.72 -9.70
N ALA A 43 0.10 5.62 -9.13
CA ALA A 43 0.33 5.53 -7.70
C ALA A 43 1.36 6.56 -7.25
N LEU A 44 2.46 6.70 -7.98
CA LEU A 44 3.50 7.67 -7.61
C LEU A 44 2.96 9.11 -7.61
N ASP A 45 2.17 9.44 -8.63
CA ASP A 45 1.59 10.78 -8.73
C ASP A 45 0.63 11.05 -7.58
N ARG A 46 -0.26 10.12 -7.30
CA ARG A 46 -1.23 10.27 -6.23
C ARG A 46 -0.57 10.28 -4.85
N LEU A 47 0.42 9.45 -4.67
CA LEU A 47 1.16 9.35 -3.42
C LEU A 47 1.86 10.68 -3.09
N HIS A 48 2.51 11.25 -4.09
CA HIS A 48 3.19 12.53 -3.93
C HIS A 48 2.20 13.63 -3.53
N LYS A 49 1.06 13.68 -4.23
CA LYS A 49 0.03 14.68 -3.94
C LYS A 49 -0.56 14.52 -2.55
N LEU A 50 -0.80 13.29 -2.11
CA LEU A 50 -1.31 13.05 -0.78
C LEU A 50 -0.34 13.55 0.28
N ARG A 51 0.95 13.28 0.08
CA ARG A 51 1.98 13.68 1.05
C ARG A 51 2.19 15.19 1.09
N GLU A 52 1.95 15.86 -0.02
CA GLU A 52 1.99 17.32 -0.02
C GLU A 52 0.90 17.92 0.86
N LEU A 53 -0.25 17.25 0.93
CA LEU A 53 -1.37 17.71 1.72
C LEU A 53 -1.28 17.27 3.17
N ASP A 54 -0.74 16.09 3.42
CA ASP A 54 -0.70 15.51 4.76
C ASP A 54 0.49 14.57 4.86
N PRO A 55 1.50 14.88 5.70
CA PRO A 55 2.69 14.04 5.81
C PRO A 55 2.44 12.66 6.40
N HIS A 56 1.23 12.41 6.91
CA HIS A 56 0.88 11.11 7.48
C HIS A 56 0.00 10.28 6.56
N ARG A 57 -0.25 10.73 5.34
CA ARG A 57 -1.09 10.01 4.38
C ARG A 57 -0.34 9.68 3.12
N PRO A 58 -0.44 8.45 2.64
CA PRO A 58 -1.04 7.31 3.33
C PRO A 58 -0.08 6.75 4.37
N CYS A 59 -0.60 5.94 5.29
CA CYS A 59 0.25 5.30 6.29
C CYS A 59 0.83 3.98 5.78
N ALA A 60 0.31 3.45 4.69
CA ALA A 60 0.81 2.21 4.09
C ALA A 60 0.35 2.12 2.64
N ILE A 61 1.08 1.33 1.85
CA ILE A 61 0.73 1.04 0.46
C ILE A 61 0.57 -0.46 0.33
N VAL A 62 -0.56 -0.91 -0.21
CA VAL A 62 -0.76 -2.31 -0.59
C VAL A 62 -0.48 -2.38 -2.09
N LEU A 63 0.53 -3.12 -2.47
CA LEU A 63 1.08 -3.12 -3.82
C LEU A 63 1.07 -4.51 -4.44
N ASP A 64 0.40 -4.66 -5.58
CA ASP A 64 0.55 -5.86 -6.39
C ASP A 64 1.86 -5.78 -7.15
N ILE A 65 2.68 -6.81 -7.04
CA ILE A 65 3.99 -6.82 -7.68
C ILE A 65 3.92 -7.00 -9.19
N MET A 66 2.87 -7.65 -9.68
CA MET A 66 2.75 -7.95 -11.11
C MET A 66 1.84 -6.96 -11.81
N MET A 67 2.43 -5.84 -12.22
CA MET A 67 1.69 -4.82 -12.97
C MET A 67 2.35 -4.60 -14.32
N PRO A 68 1.56 -4.49 -15.40
CA PRO A 68 2.14 -4.45 -16.74
C PRO A 68 2.86 -3.15 -17.09
N ARG A 69 2.42 -2.01 -16.56
CA ARG A 69 2.97 -0.72 -16.97
C ARG A 69 4.14 -0.25 -16.12
N CYS A 70 4.06 -0.54 -14.84
CA CYS A 70 5.10 -0.14 -13.91
C CYS A 70 5.20 -1.25 -12.87
N SER A 71 6.22 -2.07 -12.95
CA SER A 71 6.37 -3.20 -12.04
C SER A 71 6.54 -2.72 -10.60
N GLY A 72 6.34 -3.64 -9.66
CA GLY A 72 6.58 -3.33 -8.25
C GLY A 72 7.99 -2.85 -8.00
N ALA A 73 8.97 -3.46 -8.68
CA ALA A 73 10.36 -3.05 -8.53
C ALA A 73 10.60 -1.63 -9.04
N GLU A 74 10.04 -1.30 -10.20
CA GLU A 74 10.16 0.05 -10.75
C GLU A 74 9.48 1.08 -9.85
N PHE A 75 8.31 0.74 -9.36
CA PHE A 75 7.59 1.61 -8.42
C PHE A 75 8.43 1.88 -7.18
N ARG A 76 8.97 0.82 -6.59
CA ARG A 76 9.74 0.95 -5.35
C ARG A 76 10.99 1.81 -5.56
N LYS A 77 11.67 1.60 -6.69
CA LYS A 77 12.85 2.40 -6.99
C LYS A 77 12.52 3.88 -7.05
N ARG A 78 11.44 4.22 -7.76
CA ARG A 78 11.04 5.63 -7.89
C ARG A 78 10.55 6.20 -6.57
N GLN A 79 9.86 5.39 -5.77
CA GLN A 79 9.42 5.81 -4.45
C GLN A 79 10.62 6.17 -3.56
N LEU A 80 11.64 5.33 -3.55
CA LEU A 80 12.81 5.55 -2.71
C LEU A 80 13.62 6.77 -3.14
N ASP A 81 13.52 7.16 -4.40
CA ASP A 81 14.20 8.34 -4.91
C ASP A 81 13.48 9.65 -4.56
N ASP A 82 12.27 9.58 -4.05
CA ASP A 82 11.48 10.76 -3.69
C ASP A 82 11.40 10.88 -2.17
N PRO A 83 12.14 11.82 -1.56
CA PRO A 83 12.16 11.92 -0.09
C PRO A 83 10.80 12.15 0.54
N LEU A 84 9.86 12.71 -0.20
CA LEU A 84 8.53 12.98 0.35
C LEU A 84 7.74 11.71 0.61
N ILE A 85 8.00 10.66 -0.17
CA ILE A 85 7.21 9.42 -0.12
C ILE A 85 8.04 8.19 0.19
N ALA A 86 9.36 8.35 0.36
CA ALA A 86 10.27 7.20 0.49
C ALA A 86 10.00 6.36 1.73
N ASP A 87 9.47 6.96 2.78
CA ASP A 87 9.29 6.28 4.06
C ASP A 87 7.97 5.52 4.21
N VAL A 88 7.07 5.60 3.23
CA VAL A 88 5.78 4.90 3.34
C VAL A 88 6.01 3.40 3.23
N PRO A 89 5.59 2.63 4.23
CA PRO A 89 5.79 1.17 4.20
C PRO A 89 4.94 0.51 3.12
N ILE A 90 5.50 -0.52 2.49
CA ILE A 90 4.83 -1.25 1.42
C ILE A 90 4.50 -2.66 1.87
N ILE A 91 3.26 -3.06 1.63
CA ILE A 91 2.81 -4.42 1.83
C ILE A 91 2.59 -5.00 0.44
N VAL A 92 3.36 -6.03 0.11
CA VAL A 92 3.31 -6.62 -1.22
C VAL A 92 2.30 -7.76 -1.25
N LEU A 93 1.39 -7.71 -2.23
CA LEU A 93 0.53 -8.85 -2.55
C LEU A 93 1.18 -9.60 -3.69
N SER A 94 1.43 -10.89 -3.50
CA SER A 94 2.08 -11.68 -4.54
C SER A 94 1.66 -13.13 -4.47
N ALA A 95 1.65 -13.80 -5.64
CA ALA A 95 1.51 -15.24 -5.68
C ALA A 95 2.79 -15.86 -5.12
N ILE A 96 2.68 -17.12 -4.65
CA ILE A 96 3.85 -17.83 -4.12
C ILE A 96 4.99 -17.87 -5.14
N ALA A 97 4.65 -18.01 -6.41
CA ALA A 97 5.64 -18.07 -7.47
C ALA A 97 6.46 -16.79 -7.63
N ASP A 98 5.98 -15.68 -7.07
CA ASP A 98 6.64 -14.38 -7.22
C ASP A 98 7.51 -14.00 -6.02
N GLN A 99 7.72 -14.93 -5.09
CA GLN A 99 8.47 -14.62 -3.87
C GLN A 99 9.87 -14.07 -4.13
N LEU A 100 10.56 -14.63 -5.11
CA LEU A 100 11.91 -14.17 -5.43
C LEU A 100 11.94 -12.73 -5.91
N ARG A 101 10.86 -12.31 -6.57
CA ARG A 101 10.78 -10.93 -7.09
C ARG A 101 10.52 -9.91 -6.00
N THR A 102 9.99 -10.34 -4.87
CA THR A 102 9.67 -9.42 -3.78
C THR A 102 10.83 -9.22 -2.81
N ASP A 103 11.82 -10.10 -2.86
CA ASP A 103 12.91 -10.05 -1.87
C ASP A 103 13.72 -8.77 -1.93
N ASP A 104 13.85 -8.16 -3.10
CA ASP A 104 14.64 -6.94 -3.26
C ASP A 104 13.85 -5.65 -3.03
N LEU A 105 12.57 -5.75 -2.70
CA LEU A 105 11.74 -4.57 -2.55
C LEU A 105 11.84 -3.91 -1.18
N HIS A 106 12.43 -4.57 -0.22
CA HIS A 106 12.51 -4.09 1.16
C HIS A 106 11.12 -3.73 1.68
N ALA A 107 10.16 -4.60 1.38
CA ALA A 107 8.77 -4.38 1.79
C ALA A 107 8.62 -4.59 3.29
N PHE A 108 7.68 -3.87 3.89
CA PHE A 108 7.34 -4.07 5.29
C PHE A 108 6.86 -5.50 5.53
N ALA A 109 6.04 -6.02 4.61
CA ALA A 109 5.52 -7.38 4.71
C ALA A 109 5.05 -7.86 3.34
N ARG A 110 4.90 -9.17 3.21
CA ARG A 110 4.33 -9.81 2.03
C ARG A 110 3.10 -10.60 2.45
N VAL A 111 2.08 -10.52 1.61
CA VAL A 111 0.86 -11.30 1.82
C VAL A 111 0.64 -12.13 0.56
N ALA A 112 0.57 -13.44 0.73
CA ALA A 112 0.44 -14.35 -0.42
C ALA A 112 -0.98 -14.36 -0.95
N LYS A 113 -1.12 -14.47 -2.26
CA LYS A 113 -2.42 -14.65 -2.90
C LYS A 113 -2.70 -16.14 -3.03
N PRO A 114 -3.92 -16.59 -2.81
CA PRO A 114 -5.07 -15.83 -2.33
C PRO A 114 -4.88 -15.45 -0.86
N PHE A 115 -5.24 -14.23 -0.51
CA PHE A 115 -4.96 -13.73 0.83
C PHE A 115 -6.15 -13.89 1.76
N ASP A 116 -5.83 -14.00 3.05
CA ASP A 116 -6.80 -14.01 4.12
C ASP A 116 -7.09 -12.54 4.49
N PRO A 117 -8.34 -12.09 4.41
CA PRO A 117 -8.66 -10.70 4.77
C PRO A 117 -8.17 -10.29 6.16
N ASP A 118 -8.30 -11.19 7.15
CA ASP A 118 -7.86 -10.86 8.50
C ASP A 118 -6.35 -10.66 8.58
N GLN A 119 -5.60 -11.45 7.83
CA GLN A 119 -4.15 -11.30 7.78
C GLN A 119 -3.77 -9.97 7.14
N LEU A 120 -4.42 -9.62 6.05
CA LEU A 120 -4.17 -8.35 5.37
C LEU A 120 -4.42 -7.18 6.30
N ILE A 121 -5.56 -7.20 7.01
CA ILE A 121 -5.91 -6.13 7.94
C ILE A 121 -4.86 -6.00 9.05
N LYS A 122 -4.44 -7.11 9.63
CA LYS A 122 -3.43 -7.09 10.69
C LYS A 122 -2.13 -6.47 10.23
N VAL A 123 -1.68 -6.86 9.04
CA VAL A 123 -0.41 -6.37 8.50
C VAL A 123 -0.51 -4.88 8.19
N VAL A 124 -1.61 -4.44 7.60
CA VAL A 124 -1.80 -3.03 7.28
C VAL A 124 -1.82 -2.20 8.56
N ARG A 125 -2.52 -2.65 9.59
CA ARG A 125 -2.56 -1.93 10.85
C ARG A 125 -1.19 -1.81 11.49
N ARG A 126 -0.41 -2.87 11.45
CA ARG A 126 0.95 -2.82 11.97
C ARG A 126 1.81 -1.81 11.23
N ALA A 127 1.70 -1.80 9.92
CA ALA A 127 2.46 -0.85 9.11
C ALA A 127 2.09 0.59 9.46
N CYS A 128 0.79 0.87 9.59
CA CYS A 128 0.32 2.20 9.91
C CYS A 128 0.73 2.62 11.32
N ASP A 129 0.65 1.70 12.29
CA ASP A 129 1.02 2.01 13.66
C ASP A 129 2.51 2.33 13.77
N GLU A 130 3.35 1.54 13.11
CA GLU A 130 4.79 1.77 13.17
C GLU A 130 5.19 3.07 12.48
N SER A 131 4.51 3.42 11.39
CA SER A 131 4.82 4.66 10.70
C SER A 131 4.43 5.88 11.54
N VAL A 132 3.38 5.77 12.34
CA VAL A 132 2.96 6.86 13.21
C VAL A 132 3.91 7.03 14.39
N GLU A 133 4.49 5.95 14.87
CA GLU A 133 5.38 6.00 16.02
C GLU A 133 6.79 6.47 15.70
N SER A 134 7.18 6.43 14.46
CA SER A 134 8.55 6.80 14.08
C SER A 134 8.75 8.31 13.86
#